data_b9d4c5df77aa95f8389e2f82d55e5d27
#
_entry.id   b9d4c5df77aa95f8389e2f82d55e5d27
#
_cell.length_a   1.000
_cell.length_b   1.000
_cell.length_c   1.000
_cell.angle_alpha   90.00
_cell.angle_beta   90.00
_cell.angle_gamma   90.00
#
_symmetry.space_group_name_H-M   'P 1'
#
loop_
_entity.id
_entity.type
_entity.pdbx_description
1 polymer ?
#
loop_
_entity_poly.entity_id
_entity_poly.type
_entity_poly.pdbx_seq_one_letter_code
_entity_poly.pdbx_strand_id
1 'polypeptide(L)'
;RYYAYTQQEYLDLMDRFHEENIPFSVGVVDMDWHVTDIPEHLRETEERVNDGWTGYSWNTDLFPDYKAFLKTLKDKGFYIPVNLHPSMGVRWFEDAYKPFAEFMGIDPESKEQIFFDFTDPKFIEGYFKFLHHPYEDDGVDFWWIDWQQGKNTAVKGLDPLWALNHYHFLDNAKDNHRPLILSRFCGAG
;
A
#
# COMPACT_ATOMS: atom_id res chain seq x y z
N ARG A 1 -3.95 -10.06 -12.57
CA ARG A 1 -2.71 -10.81 -12.59
C ARG A 1 -1.60 -9.87 -13.00
N TYR A 2 -0.47 -9.90 -12.36
CA TYR A 2 0.83 -9.31 -12.63
C TYR A 2 0.94 -8.61 -14.02
N TYR A 3 0.39 -7.43 -14.13
CA TYR A 3 0.36 -6.61 -15.33
C TYR A 3 0.32 -5.15 -14.90
N ALA A 4 1.24 -4.36 -15.41
CA ALA A 4 1.34 -2.94 -15.12
C ALA A 4 0.28 -2.16 -15.91
N TYR A 5 -0.95 -2.18 -15.43
CA TYR A 5 -2.05 -1.41 -16.01
C TYR A 5 -1.79 0.08 -15.88
N THR A 6 -2.02 0.80 -16.96
CA THR A 6 -2.29 2.22 -16.84
C THR A 6 -3.68 2.46 -16.27
N GLN A 7 -3.89 3.64 -15.72
CA GLN A 7 -5.20 4.10 -15.24
C GLN A 7 -6.31 3.84 -16.26
N GLN A 8 -6.08 4.21 -17.54
CA GLN A 8 -7.09 4.05 -18.58
C GLN A 8 -7.34 2.59 -18.94
N GLU A 9 -6.30 1.79 -19.11
CA GLU A 9 -6.46 0.35 -19.42
C GLU A 9 -7.24 -0.39 -18.32
N TYR A 10 -7.02 0.00 -17.05
CA TYR A 10 -7.76 -0.58 -15.96
C TYR A 10 -9.25 -0.20 -15.98
N LEU A 11 -9.56 1.06 -16.25
CA LEU A 11 -10.96 1.52 -16.38
C LEU A 11 -11.65 0.86 -17.56
N ASP A 12 -10.99 0.77 -18.71
CA ASP A 12 -11.52 0.10 -19.92
C ASP A 12 -11.81 -1.39 -19.65
N LEU A 13 -10.93 -2.04 -18.87
CA LEU A 13 -11.15 -3.43 -18.47
C LEU A 13 -12.40 -3.57 -17.58
N MET A 14 -12.61 -2.66 -16.64
CA MET A 14 -13.81 -2.66 -15.78
C MET A 14 -15.08 -2.43 -16.61
N ASP A 15 -15.04 -1.54 -17.58
CA ASP A 15 -16.15 -1.28 -18.48
C ASP A 15 -16.48 -2.51 -19.34
N ARG A 16 -15.47 -3.18 -19.86
CA ARG A 16 -15.65 -4.41 -20.62
C ARG A 16 -16.30 -5.53 -19.78
N PHE A 17 -15.91 -5.71 -18.54
CA PHE A 17 -16.57 -6.68 -17.66
C PHE A 17 -18.05 -6.35 -17.46
N HIS A 18 -18.37 -5.07 -17.34
CA HIS A 18 -19.76 -4.63 -17.23
C HIS A 18 -20.56 -4.91 -18.52
N GLU A 19 -20.00 -4.59 -19.68
CA GLU A 19 -20.60 -4.82 -21.00
C GLU A 19 -20.86 -6.33 -21.26
N GLU A 20 -19.93 -7.17 -20.83
CA GLU A 20 -20.04 -8.63 -20.95
C GLU A 20 -20.95 -9.26 -19.85
N ASN A 21 -21.59 -8.45 -19.02
CA ASN A 21 -22.44 -8.88 -17.90
C ASN A 21 -21.72 -9.83 -16.92
N ILE A 22 -20.44 -9.61 -16.67
CA ILE A 22 -19.67 -10.35 -15.67
C ILE A 22 -19.74 -9.57 -14.35
N PRO A 23 -20.54 -10.05 -13.36
CA PRO A 23 -20.73 -9.33 -12.12
C PRO A 23 -19.57 -9.54 -11.17
N PHE A 24 -18.96 -8.47 -10.72
CA PHE A 24 -18.07 -8.46 -9.55
C PHE A 24 -18.09 -7.07 -8.90
N SER A 25 -17.70 -7.01 -7.63
CA SER A 25 -17.80 -5.80 -6.80
C SER A 25 -16.47 -5.34 -6.23
N VAL A 26 -15.38 -6.03 -6.51
CA VAL A 26 -14.05 -5.70 -6.01
C VAL A 26 -13.08 -5.54 -7.16
N GLY A 27 -12.49 -4.36 -7.29
CA GLY A 27 -11.45 -4.05 -8.27
C GLY A 27 -10.07 -4.01 -7.60
N VAL A 28 -9.33 -5.12 -7.66
CA VAL A 28 -7.99 -5.22 -7.03
C VAL A 28 -6.95 -4.52 -7.86
N VAL A 29 -6.21 -3.57 -7.27
CA VAL A 29 -5.06 -2.92 -7.90
C VAL A 29 -3.78 -3.55 -7.37
N ASP A 30 -3.01 -4.17 -8.26
CA ASP A 30 -1.76 -4.87 -7.93
C ASP A 30 -0.59 -3.89 -7.78
N MET A 31 0.57 -4.38 -7.40
CA MET A 31 1.73 -3.64 -6.91
C MET A 31 2.23 -2.47 -7.77
N ASP A 32 1.93 -2.44 -9.06
CA ASP A 32 2.34 -1.35 -9.95
C ASP A 32 1.63 -0.01 -9.67
N TRP A 33 0.67 0.03 -8.71
CA TRP A 33 0.07 1.28 -8.27
C TRP A 33 1.07 2.23 -7.62
N HIS A 34 2.15 1.71 -7.05
CA HIS A 34 3.17 2.48 -6.34
C HIS A 34 4.55 2.35 -6.98
N VAL A 35 5.40 3.34 -6.71
CA VAL A 35 6.81 3.28 -7.09
C VAL A 35 7.57 2.37 -6.12
N THR A 36 8.55 1.63 -6.65
CA THR A 36 9.41 0.72 -5.86
C THR A 36 10.89 1.11 -5.90
N ASP A 37 11.24 2.08 -6.72
CA ASP A 37 12.62 2.55 -6.91
C ASP A 37 12.66 4.08 -6.91
N ILE A 38 13.83 4.66 -6.73
CA ILE A 38 14.02 6.10 -6.75
C ILE A 38 13.54 6.66 -8.10
N PRO A 39 12.59 7.60 -8.13
CA PRO A 39 12.17 8.25 -9.35
C PRO A 39 13.35 8.88 -10.10
N GLU A 40 13.35 8.80 -11.42
CA GLU A 40 14.48 9.23 -12.26
C GLU A 40 14.93 10.66 -11.96
N HIS A 41 13.98 11.58 -11.74
CA HIS A 41 14.25 12.99 -11.45
C HIS A 41 14.89 13.24 -10.07
N LEU A 42 14.89 12.24 -9.17
CA LEU A 42 15.49 12.31 -7.83
C LEU A 42 16.79 11.51 -7.74
N ARG A 43 17.19 10.82 -8.81
CA ARG A 43 18.41 10.01 -8.80
C ARG A 43 19.66 10.91 -8.86
N GLU A 44 20.53 10.72 -7.90
CA GLU A 44 21.85 11.34 -7.86
C GLU A 44 22.92 10.48 -8.58
N THR A 45 22.65 9.18 -8.73
CA THR A 45 23.54 8.20 -9.38
C THR A 45 22.72 7.26 -10.27
N GLU A 46 23.39 6.49 -11.13
CA GLU A 46 22.73 5.45 -11.92
C GLU A 46 22.36 4.19 -11.09
N GLU A 47 22.76 4.13 -9.84
CA GLU A 47 22.40 3.03 -8.95
C GLU A 47 20.89 3.00 -8.68
N ARG A 48 20.30 1.86 -8.94
CA ARG A 48 18.93 1.58 -8.56
C ARG A 48 18.91 1.00 -7.16
N VAL A 49 18.13 1.60 -6.30
CA VAL A 49 17.79 1.01 -4.99
C VAL A 49 16.55 0.18 -5.18
N ASN A 50 16.66 -0.93 -5.89
CA ASN A 50 15.57 -1.88 -6.04
C ASN A 50 15.60 -2.86 -4.86
N ASP A 51 15.04 -2.44 -3.73
CA ASP A 51 14.96 -3.22 -2.49
C ASP A 51 13.68 -4.06 -2.41
N GLY A 52 13.20 -4.54 -3.54
CA GLY A 52 12.00 -5.36 -3.60
C GLY A 52 10.75 -4.60 -4.02
N TRP A 53 9.59 -5.01 -3.51
CA TRP A 53 8.29 -4.53 -3.99
C TRP A 53 7.60 -3.55 -3.03
N THR A 54 8.28 -3.10 -2.00
CA THR A 54 7.73 -2.13 -1.05
C THR A 54 7.64 -0.73 -1.68
N GLY A 55 6.52 -0.06 -1.49
CA GLY A 55 6.31 1.32 -1.87
C GLY A 55 4.96 1.83 -1.41
N TYR A 56 4.89 3.16 -1.21
CA TYR A 56 3.69 3.83 -0.70
C TYR A 56 3.32 5.09 -1.48
N SER A 57 4.11 5.47 -2.48
CA SER A 57 3.82 6.63 -3.33
C SER A 57 3.19 6.18 -4.63
N TRP A 58 2.07 6.81 -5.03
CA TRP A 58 1.43 6.47 -6.29
C TRP A 58 2.38 6.61 -7.48
N ASN A 59 2.33 5.62 -8.35
CA ASN A 59 3.05 5.65 -9.62
C ASN A 59 2.31 6.53 -10.63
N THR A 60 2.69 7.80 -10.67
CA THR A 60 2.02 8.80 -11.52
C THR A 60 2.30 8.61 -13.02
N ASP A 61 3.26 7.77 -13.40
CA ASP A 61 3.47 7.38 -14.81
C ASP A 61 2.33 6.48 -15.30
N LEU A 62 1.83 5.60 -14.44
CA LEU A 62 0.70 4.71 -14.74
C LEU A 62 -0.65 5.31 -14.33
N PHE A 63 -0.69 6.01 -13.20
CA PHE A 63 -1.90 6.61 -12.60
C PHE A 63 -1.73 8.13 -12.42
N PRO A 64 -1.71 8.91 -13.50
CA PRO A 64 -1.44 10.35 -13.43
C PRO A 64 -2.47 11.14 -12.63
N ASP A 65 -3.69 10.65 -12.51
CA ASP A 65 -4.74 11.19 -11.65
C ASP A 65 -5.42 10.05 -10.89
N TYR A 66 -4.68 9.46 -9.92
CA TYR A 66 -5.17 8.35 -9.15
C TYR A 66 -6.44 8.67 -8.34
N LYS A 67 -6.64 9.94 -7.93
CA LYS A 67 -7.84 10.34 -7.20
C LYS A 67 -9.08 10.27 -8.09
N ALA A 68 -8.99 10.77 -9.32
CA ALA A 68 -10.06 10.63 -10.29
C ALA A 68 -10.29 9.15 -10.67
N PHE A 69 -9.22 8.35 -10.75
CA PHE A 69 -9.31 6.91 -10.99
C PHE A 69 -10.07 6.19 -9.88
N LEU A 70 -9.68 6.39 -8.62
CA LEU A 70 -10.37 5.80 -7.46
C LEU A 70 -11.84 6.24 -7.41
N LYS A 71 -12.09 7.54 -7.59
CA LYS A 71 -13.46 8.07 -7.65
C LYS A 71 -14.28 7.40 -8.75
N THR A 72 -13.73 7.23 -9.94
CA THR A 72 -14.44 6.59 -11.06
C THR A 72 -14.81 5.14 -10.74
N LEU A 73 -13.91 4.39 -10.11
CA LEU A 73 -14.21 3.03 -9.67
C LEU A 73 -15.29 2.99 -8.58
N LYS A 74 -15.25 3.93 -7.64
CA LYS A 74 -16.29 4.08 -6.60
C LYS A 74 -17.65 4.38 -7.22
N ASP A 75 -17.70 5.31 -8.17
CA ASP A 75 -18.95 5.67 -8.88
C ASP A 75 -19.54 4.49 -9.66
N LYS A 76 -18.69 3.55 -10.10
CA LYS A 76 -19.09 2.27 -10.72
C LYS A 76 -19.50 1.19 -9.69
N GLY A 77 -19.39 1.46 -8.39
CA GLY A 77 -19.79 0.56 -7.31
C GLY A 77 -18.75 -0.45 -6.87
N PHE A 78 -17.48 -0.25 -7.23
CA PHE A 78 -16.39 -1.13 -6.78
C PHE A 78 -15.90 -0.81 -5.38
N TYR A 79 -15.54 -1.84 -4.63
CA TYR A 79 -14.61 -1.79 -3.52
C TYR A 79 -13.18 -1.94 -4.06
N ILE A 80 -12.26 -1.12 -3.56
CA ILE A 80 -10.92 -0.99 -4.12
C ILE A 80 -9.86 -1.35 -3.08
N PRO A 81 -9.33 -2.56 -3.08
CA PRO A 81 -8.10 -2.88 -2.38
C PRO A 81 -6.89 -2.61 -3.26
N VAL A 82 -5.81 -2.12 -2.63
CA VAL A 82 -4.49 -2.01 -3.26
C VAL A 82 -3.47 -2.91 -2.58
N ASN A 83 -2.51 -3.40 -3.34
CA ASN A 83 -1.50 -4.36 -2.90
C ASN A 83 -0.45 -3.71 -1.99
N LEU A 84 0.03 -4.44 -0.98
CA LEU A 84 1.06 -3.99 -0.04
C LEU A 84 2.17 -5.03 0.14
N HIS A 85 3.41 -4.51 0.16
CA HIS A 85 4.62 -5.24 0.55
C HIS A 85 5.42 -4.39 1.55
N PRO A 86 5.00 -4.26 2.82
CA PRO A 86 5.54 -3.27 3.74
C PRO A 86 6.92 -3.59 4.34
N SER A 87 7.48 -4.77 4.10
CA SER A 87 8.65 -5.30 4.82
C SER A 87 9.91 -4.45 4.77
N MET A 88 10.08 -3.63 3.73
CA MET A 88 11.26 -2.77 3.58
C MET A 88 11.09 -1.39 4.23
N GLY A 89 9.95 -1.13 4.90
CA GLY A 89 9.69 0.16 5.54
C GLY A 89 9.51 1.31 4.55
N VAL A 90 9.90 2.53 4.94
CA VAL A 90 9.68 3.74 4.14
C VAL A 90 11.00 4.41 3.81
N ARG A 91 11.17 4.78 2.55
CA ARG A 91 12.41 5.34 2.01
C ARG A 91 12.25 6.84 1.74
N TRP A 92 13.39 7.54 1.74
CA TRP A 92 13.45 8.99 1.68
C TRP A 92 12.76 9.63 0.46
N PHE A 93 12.61 8.91 -0.64
CA PHE A 93 11.99 9.43 -1.87
C PHE A 93 10.46 9.26 -1.90
N GLU A 94 9.86 8.64 -0.88
CA GLU A 94 8.43 8.42 -0.83
C GLU A 94 7.69 9.66 -0.32
N ASP A 95 6.51 9.93 -0.87
CA ASP A 95 5.72 11.15 -0.57
C ASP A 95 5.46 11.34 0.92
N ALA A 96 5.21 10.25 1.63
CA ALA A 96 4.93 10.28 3.07
C ALA A 96 6.18 10.26 3.95
N TYR A 97 7.40 10.17 3.37
CA TYR A 97 8.62 9.99 4.15
C TYR A 97 8.86 11.13 5.14
N LYS A 98 8.85 12.37 4.66
CA LYS A 98 9.20 13.52 5.51
C LYS A 98 8.33 13.61 6.76
N PRO A 99 6.99 13.66 6.68
CA PRO A 99 6.16 13.76 7.88
C PRO A 99 6.26 12.51 8.77
N PHE A 100 6.50 11.33 8.20
CA PHE A 100 6.65 10.12 8.99
C PHE A 100 8.03 10.06 9.67
N ALA A 101 9.10 10.47 9.02
CA ALA A 101 10.44 10.57 9.62
C ALA A 101 10.44 11.55 10.81
N GLU A 102 9.87 12.74 10.62
CA GLU A 102 9.72 13.72 11.70
C GLU A 102 8.93 13.15 12.89
N PHE A 103 7.84 12.44 12.61
CA PHE A 103 7.05 11.76 13.65
C PHE A 103 7.87 10.69 14.37
N MET A 104 8.69 9.91 13.67
CA MET A 104 9.57 8.91 14.27
C MET A 104 10.76 9.53 15.02
N GLY A 105 11.07 10.81 14.80
CA GLY A 105 12.23 11.50 15.39
C GLY A 105 13.49 11.32 14.58
N ILE A 106 13.36 10.99 13.29
CA ILE A 106 14.43 10.90 12.32
C ILE A 106 14.52 12.24 11.59
N ASP A 107 15.73 12.77 11.41
CA ASP A 107 15.93 13.95 10.58
C ASP A 107 15.68 13.62 9.10
N PRO A 108 14.67 14.22 8.45
CA PRO A 108 14.37 13.90 7.05
C PRO A 108 15.53 14.18 6.08
N GLU A 109 16.41 15.14 6.41
CA GLU A 109 17.56 15.46 5.57
C GLU A 109 18.68 14.40 5.64
N SER A 110 18.62 13.51 6.65
CA SER A 110 19.53 12.36 6.76
C SER A 110 19.28 11.31 5.69
N LYS A 111 18.07 11.30 5.09
CA LYS A 111 17.60 10.25 4.17
C LYS A 111 17.64 8.84 4.77
N GLU A 112 17.68 8.75 6.12
CA GLU A 112 17.67 7.47 6.82
C GLU A 112 16.35 6.74 6.62
N GLN A 113 16.40 5.46 6.25
CA GLN A 113 15.23 4.62 6.06
C GLN A 113 14.46 4.45 7.36
N ILE A 114 13.13 4.57 7.31
CA ILE A 114 12.25 4.18 8.41
C ILE A 114 12.01 2.67 8.28
N PHE A 115 12.63 1.88 9.16
CA PHE A 115 12.52 0.43 9.12
C PHE A 115 11.14 -0.05 9.55
N PHE A 116 10.69 -1.11 8.91
CA PHE A 116 9.46 -1.80 9.27
C PHE A 116 9.60 -2.49 10.63
N ASP A 117 8.78 -2.08 11.61
CA ASP A 117 8.69 -2.74 12.91
C ASP A 117 7.26 -2.71 13.47
N PHE A 118 6.51 -3.77 13.25
CA PHE A 118 5.15 -3.92 13.81
C PHE A 118 5.12 -4.38 15.29
N THR A 119 6.22 -4.21 15.98
CA THR A 119 6.30 -4.37 17.45
C THR A 119 6.54 -3.04 18.17
N ASP A 120 6.86 -1.98 17.41
CA ASP A 120 6.94 -0.61 17.92
C ASP A 120 5.58 0.11 17.79
N PRO A 121 4.91 0.44 18.89
CA PRO A 121 3.62 1.15 18.85
C PRO A 121 3.68 2.50 18.11
N LYS A 122 4.83 3.19 18.19
CA LYS A 122 5.02 4.46 17.49
C LYS A 122 5.09 4.25 15.97
N PHE A 123 5.81 3.23 15.53
CA PHE A 123 5.83 2.87 14.12
C PHE A 123 4.42 2.49 13.62
N ILE A 124 3.69 1.68 14.37
CA ILE A 124 2.32 1.26 14.01
C ILE A 124 1.40 2.47 13.85
N GLU A 125 1.43 3.42 14.79
CA GLU A 125 0.65 4.65 14.70
C GLU A 125 1.00 5.44 13.44
N GLY A 126 2.28 5.70 13.20
CA GLY A 126 2.76 6.42 12.03
C GLY A 126 2.45 5.71 10.71
N TYR A 127 2.56 4.38 10.69
CA TYR A 127 2.28 3.54 9.54
C TYR A 127 0.85 3.74 9.03
N PHE A 128 -0.16 3.69 9.89
CA PHE A 128 -1.53 3.95 9.48
C PHE A 128 -1.77 5.42 9.16
N LYS A 129 -1.32 6.31 10.02
CA LYS A 129 -1.56 7.74 9.89
C LYS A 129 -1.00 8.37 8.62
N PHE A 130 0.20 7.98 8.20
CA PHE A 130 0.90 8.62 7.09
C PHE A 130 0.86 7.81 5.79
N LEU A 131 0.76 6.47 5.86
CA LEU A 131 0.86 5.61 4.68
C LEU A 131 -0.49 5.06 4.22
N HIS A 132 -1.51 5.00 5.08
CA HIS A 132 -2.77 4.32 4.77
C HIS A 132 -3.98 5.27 4.81
N HIS A 133 -4.21 5.95 5.91
CA HIS A 133 -5.39 6.82 6.05
C HIS A 133 -5.53 7.86 4.94
N PRO A 134 -4.46 8.53 4.44
CA PRO A 134 -4.61 9.46 3.33
C PRO A 134 -5.15 8.82 2.06
N TYR A 135 -4.77 7.58 1.77
CA TYR A 135 -5.27 6.86 0.59
C TYR A 135 -6.67 6.27 0.80
N GLU A 136 -7.01 5.91 2.02
CA GLU A 136 -8.38 5.54 2.39
C GLU A 136 -9.33 6.73 2.25
N ASP A 137 -8.90 7.93 2.67
CA ASP A 137 -9.64 9.17 2.46
C ASP A 137 -9.82 9.50 0.96
N ASP A 138 -8.86 9.12 0.12
CA ASP A 138 -8.93 9.27 -1.34
C ASP A 138 -9.75 8.17 -2.03
N GLY A 139 -10.13 7.07 -1.32
CA GLY A 139 -11.06 6.07 -1.84
C GLY A 139 -10.61 4.61 -1.84
N VAL A 140 -9.44 4.30 -1.26
CA VAL A 140 -9.03 2.89 -1.01
C VAL A 140 -9.90 2.33 0.11
N ASP A 141 -10.50 1.15 -0.08
CA ASP A 141 -11.43 0.56 0.89
C ASP A 141 -10.76 -0.37 1.89
N PHE A 142 -9.77 -1.12 1.44
CA PHE A 142 -9.01 -2.05 2.28
C PHE A 142 -7.69 -2.42 1.60
N TRP A 143 -6.87 -3.26 2.27
CA TRP A 143 -5.50 -3.52 1.83
C TRP A 143 -5.28 -4.99 1.52
N TRP A 144 -4.53 -5.23 0.43
CA TRP A 144 -4.05 -6.56 0.10
C TRP A 144 -2.63 -6.74 0.63
N ILE A 145 -2.51 -7.45 1.74
CA ILE A 145 -1.25 -7.76 2.41
C ILE A 145 -0.64 -8.99 1.74
N ASP A 146 0.39 -8.77 0.94
CA ASP A 146 1.04 -9.82 0.17
C ASP A 146 2.37 -10.22 0.82
N TRP A 147 2.77 -11.46 0.64
CA TRP A 147 3.98 -12.08 1.16
C TRP A 147 4.16 -12.07 2.69
N GLN A 148 5.14 -12.86 3.16
CA GLN A 148 5.60 -12.83 4.55
C GLN A 148 6.45 -11.57 4.75
N GLN A 149 6.08 -10.68 5.60
CA GLN A 149 6.70 -9.37 5.80
C GLN A 149 8.02 -9.47 6.60
N GLY A 150 9.01 -10.19 6.06
CA GLY A 150 10.27 -10.49 6.73
C GLY A 150 10.20 -11.71 7.64
N LYS A 151 11.30 -12.01 8.30
CA LYS A 151 11.44 -13.18 9.19
C LYS A 151 11.61 -12.80 10.66
N ASN A 152 11.95 -11.54 10.91
CA ASN A 152 12.35 -11.08 12.24
C ASN A 152 11.43 -9.98 12.73
N THR A 153 11.05 -10.08 13.98
CA THR A 153 10.46 -9.01 14.77
C THR A 153 11.29 -8.81 16.02
N ALA A 154 11.16 -7.68 16.72
CA ALA A 154 11.77 -7.46 18.02
C ALA A 154 11.22 -8.45 19.06
N VAL A 155 10.05 -9.03 18.84
CA VAL A 155 9.43 -10.02 19.71
C VAL A 155 9.72 -11.43 19.20
N LYS A 156 10.49 -12.19 19.97
CA LYS A 156 10.87 -13.57 19.62
C LYS A 156 9.63 -14.45 19.42
N GLY A 157 9.54 -15.09 18.25
CA GLY A 157 8.47 -16.03 17.91
C GLY A 157 7.19 -15.38 17.37
N LEU A 158 7.14 -14.06 17.27
CA LEU A 158 6.06 -13.36 16.59
C LEU A 158 6.38 -13.27 15.09
N ASP A 159 5.48 -13.79 14.26
CA ASP A 159 5.54 -13.59 12.81
C ASP A 159 5.04 -12.17 12.47
N PRO A 160 5.82 -11.36 11.69
CA PRO A 160 5.42 -10.01 11.32
C PRO A 160 4.06 -9.97 10.59
N LEU A 161 3.75 -10.98 9.78
CA LEU A 161 2.48 -11.05 9.07
C LEU A 161 1.28 -11.17 10.01
N TRP A 162 1.42 -11.88 11.13
CA TRP A 162 0.36 -11.99 12.14
C TRP A 162 0.03 -10.63 12.77
N ALA A 163 1.06 -9.91 13.19
CA ALA A 163 0.89 -8.57 13.72
C ALA A 163 0.27 -7.63 12.69
N LEU A 164 0.78 -7.66 11.45
CA LEU A 164 0.30 -6.84 10.35
C LEU A 164 -1.18 -7.11 10.03
N ASN A 165 -1.57 -8.38 9.89
CA ASN A 165 -2.97 -8.76 9.67
C ASN A 165 -3.88 -8.30 10.81
N HIS A 166 -3.43 -8.46 12.06
CA HIS A 166 -4.18 -8.05 13.23
C HIS A 166 -4.45 -6.54 13.24
N TYR A 167 -3.41 -5.73 13.07
CA TYR A 167 -3.56 -4.27 13.11
C TYR A 167 -4.33 -3.74 11.91
N HIS A 168 -4.11 -4.25 10.70
CA HIS A 168 -4.91 -3.87 9.53
C HIS A 168 -6.39 -4.21 9.69
N PHE A 169 -6.69 -5.37 10.29
CA PHE A 169 -8.08 -5.74 10.57
C PHE A 169 -8.72 -4.79 11.56
N LEU A 170 -8.02 -4.44 12.65
CA LEU A 170 -8.53 -3.49 13.65
C LEU A 170 -8.67 -2.08 13.08
N ASP A 171 -7.69 -1.61 12.31
CA ASP A 171 -7.72 -0.28 11.71
C ASP A 171 -8.84 -0.15 10.67
N ASN A 172 -9.12 -1.19 9.89
CA ASN A 172 -10.22 -1.19 8.93
C ASN A 172 -11.61 -1.28 9.60
N ALA A 173 -11.70 -1.56 10.91
CA ALA A 173 -12.95 -1.59 11.66
C ALA A 173 -13.46 -0.18 12.02
N LYS A 174 -13.65 0.66 10.99
CA LYS A 174 -14.15 2.04 11.13
C LYS A 174 -15.64 2.11 10.76
N ASP A 175 -16.32 3.15 11.22
CA ASP A 175 -17.65 3.56 10.75
C ASP A 175 -18.74 2.49 10.82
N ASN A 176 -18.66 1.58 11.81
CA ASN A 176 -19.59 0.47 12.01
C ASN A 176 -19.72 -0.52 10.84
N HIS A 177 -18.79 -0.53 9.91
CA HIS A 177 -18.75 -1.57 8.89
C HIS A 177 -17.91 -2.78 9.34
N ARG A 178 -18.17 -3.91 8.74
CA ARG A 178 -17.40 -5.12 9.00
C ARG A 178 -16.00 -4.97 8.40
N PRO A 179 -14.92 -5.11 9.19
CA PRO A 179 -13.57 -4.99 8.67
C PRO A 179 -13.25 -6.08 7.65
N LEU A 180 -12.47 -5.70 6.65
CA LEU A 180 -12.02 -6.58 5.57
C LEU A 180 -10.54 -6.35 5.30
N ILE A 181 -9.81 -7.43 5.16
CA ILE A 181 -8.44 -7.46 4.63
C ILE A 181 -8.30 -8.60 3.64
N LEU A 182 -7.45 -8.45 2.65
CA LEU A 182 -7.03 -9.53 1.77
C LEU A 182 -5.60 -9.90 2.14
N SER A 183 -5.39 -11.08 2.73
CA SER A 183 -4.07 -11.55 3.12
C SER A 183 -3.72 -12.84 2.38
N ARG A 184 -2.52 -12.90 1.84
CA ARG A 184 -2.07 -14.04 1.02
C ARG A 184 -1.77 -15.28 1.86
N PHE A 185 -1.27 -15.09 3.07
CA PHE A 185 -0.83 -16.16 3.97
C PHE A 185 -1.60 -16.10 5.28
N CYS A 186 -2.86 -16.44 5.24
CA CYS A 186 -3.74 -16.42 6.41
C CYS A 186 -4.52 -17.72 6.55
N GLY A 187 -3.93 -18.83 6.27
CA GLY A 187 -4.54 -20.12 6.47
C GLY A 187 -4.70 -20.47 7.95
N ALA A 188 -5.49 -21.48 8.24
CA ALA A 188 -5.67 -22.02 9.58
C ALA A 188 -4.45 -22.86 10.05
N GLY A 189 -3.38 -22.80 9.33
CA GLY A 189 -2.14 -23.52 9.62
C GLY A 189 -1.08 -23.24 8.59
#